data_f967382f46da0b142f725112d8d0a8d1
#
_entry.id   f967382f46da0b142f725112d8d0a8d1
#
_cell.length_a   1.000
_cell.length_b   1.000
_cell.length_c   1.000
_cell.angle_alpha   90.00
_cell.angle_beta   90.00
_cell.angle_gamma   90.00
#
_symmetry.space_group_name_H-M   'P 1'
#
loop_
_entity.id
_entity.type
_entity.pdbx_description
1 polymer ?
#
loop_
_entity_poly.entity_id
_entity_poly.type
_entity_poly.pdbx_seq_one_letter_code
_entity_poly.pdbx_strand_id
1 'polypeptide(L)'
;MTLLDAPQYDLARAHRRRNLGIAAAVAVVLLAFLTFWFWNWPAEHRVNRFFEAVEAKDMAKAYGVWNNDPNWQQHPQQYSSYKYGTFVVDWGQSSDWGQITSHHIVMAKGTGSGTVIGVELNKRKMPTFLWVEGKTKQLGFSPVELEY
;
A
#
# COMPACT_ATOMS: atom_id res chain seq x y z
N MET A 1 -67.57 -15.18 2.74
CA MET A 1 -66.19 -14.89 2.32
C MET A 1 -66.09 -15.30 0.86
N THR A 2 -66.11 -14.33 -0.01
CA THR A 2 -65.99 -14.56 -1.46
C THR A 2 -64.53 -14.63 -1.85
N LEU A 3 -64.17 -15.64 -2.66
CA LEU A 3 -62.79 -15.88 -3.21
C LEU A 3 -62.22 -14.71 -4.04
N LEU A 4 -62.97 -13.61 -4.14
CA LEU A 4 -62.65 -12.39 -4.89
C LEU A 4 -61.84 -11.36 -4.08
N ASP A 5 -61.61 -11.56 -2.75
CA ASP A 5 -60.85 -10.66 -1.89
C ASP A 5 -59.39 -11.06 -1.66
N ALA A 6 -58.87 -11.99 -2.48
CA ALA A 6 -57.47 -12.33 -2.43
C ALA A 6 -56.64 -11.13 -2.94
N PRO A 7 -55.66 -10.62 -2.17
CA PRO A 7 -54.83 -9.50 -2.61
C PRO A 7 -54.11 -9.89 -3.89
N GLN A 8 -54.35 -9.13 -4.96
CA GLN A 8 -53.68 -9.35 -6.24
C GLN A 8 -52.14 -9.27 -6.03
N TYR A 9 -51.45 -10.37 -6.35
CA TYR A 9 -50.01 -10.42 -6.26
C TYR A 9 -49.37 -9.51 -7.33
N ASP A 10 -48.76 -8.41 -6.90
CA ASP A 10 -48.11 -7.44 -7.79
C ASP A 10 -46.74 -8.00 -8.25
N LEU A 11 -46.76 -8.69 -9.38
CA LEU A 11 -45.57 -9.27 -10.03
C LEU A 11 -44.49 -8.20 -10.29
N ALA A 12 -44.89 -6.99 -10.68
CA ALA A 12 -43.95 -5.93 -11.00
C ALA A 12 -43.17 -5.48 -9.74
N ARG A 13 -43.86 -5.38 -8.61
CA ARG A 13 -43.25 -5.05 -7.31
C ARG A 13 -42.34 -6.18 -6.83
N ALA A 14 -42.73 -7.43 -7.00
CA ALA A 14 -41.93 -8.59 -6.68
C ALA A 14 -40.63 -8.65 -7.49
N HIS A 15 -40.73 -8.44 -8.82
CA HIS A 15 -39.57 -8.37 -9.71
C HIS A 15 -38.64 -7.22 -9.35
N ARG A 16 -39.17 -6.04 -9.05
CA ARG A 16 -38.38 -4.88 -8.64
C ARG A 16 -37.59 -5.15 -7.34
N ARG A 17 -38.25 -5.74 -6.32
CA ARG A 17 -37.58 -6.12 -5.06
C ARG A 17 -36.48 -7.15 -5.28
N ARG A 18 -36.75 -8.17 -6.11
CA ARG A 18 -35.75 -9.19 -6.46
C ARG A 18 -34.55 -8.56 -7.18
N ASN A 19 -34.79 -7.72 -8.17
CA ASN A 19 -33.72 -7.07 -8.93
C ASN A 19 -32.91 -6.12 -8.06
N LEU A 20 -33.52 -5.38 -7.13
CA LEU A 20 -32.82 -4.57 -6.13
C LEU A 20 -31.96 -5.44 -5.21
N GLY A 21 -32.47 -6.58 -4.75
CA GLY A 21 -31.71 -7.53 -3.95
C GLY A 21 -30.48 -8.09 -4.68
N ILE A 22 -30.64 -8.46 -5.95
CA ILE A 22 -29.53 -8.93 -6.79
C ILE A 22 -28.52 -7.80 -7.01
N ALA A 23 -28.97 -6.59 -7.33
CA ALA A 23 -28.07 -5.44 -7.52
C ALA A 23 -27.28 -5.12 -6.24
N ALA A 24 -27.93 -5.15 -5.08
CA ALA A 24 -27.27 -4.96 -3.79
C ALA A 24 -26.22 -6.06 -3.52
N ALA A 25 -26.53 -7.32 -3.77
CA ALA A 25 -25.61 -8.42 -3.61
C ALA A 25 -24.38 -8.28 -4.52
N VAL A 26 -24.59 -7.93 -5.80
CA VAL A 26 -23.51 -7.66 -6.75
C VAL A 26 -22.64 -6.49 -6.30
N ALA A 27 -23.26 -5.40 -5.82
CA ALA A 27 -22.51 -4.25 -5.30
C ALA A 27 -21.63 -4.62 -4.09
N VAL A 28 -22.14 -5.42 -3.15
CA VAL A 28 -21.37 -5.90 -1.99
C VAL A 28 -20.19 -6.76 -2.44
N VAL A 29 -20.39 -7.68 -3.39
CA VAL A 29 -19.31 -8.52 -3.93
C VAL A 29 -18.23 -7.68 -4.62
N LEU A 30 -18.65 -6.69 -5.43
CA LEU A 30 -17.72 -5.77 -6.10
C LEU A 30 -16.92 -4.93 -5.08
N LEU A 31 -17.58 -4.41 -4.05
CA LEU A 31 -16.89 -3.65 -2.98
C LEU A 31 -15.91 -4.54 -2.21
N ALA A 32 -16.28 -5.76 -1.89
CA ALA A 32 -15.39 -6.71 -1.22
C ALA A 32 -14.17 -7.04 -2.12
N PHE A 33 -14.38 -7.26 -3.41
CA PHE A 33 -13.32 -7.50 -4.38
C PHE A 33 -12.37 -6.29 -4.50
N LEU A 34 -12.92 -5.09 -4.63
CA LEU A 34 -12.11 -3.86 -4.69
C LEU A 34 -11.32 -3.66 -3.40
N THR A 35 -11.91 -3.87 -2.23
CA THR A 35 -11.23 -3.75 -0.95
C THR A 35 -10.05 -4.74 -0.87
N PHE A 36 -10.26 -5.98 -1.29
CA PHE A 36 -9.22 -7.00 -1.31
C PHE A 36 -8.09 -6.65 -2.30
N TRP A 37 -8.45 -6.17 -3.50
CA TRP A 37 -7.49 -5.82 -4.55
C TRP A 37 -6.62 -4.63 -4.15
N PHE A 38 -7.20 -3.60 -3.50
CA PHE A 38 -6.50 -2.40 -3.09
C PHE A 38 -5.94 -2.47 -1.65
N TRP A 39 -5.98 -3.63 -1.00
CA TRP A 39 -5.54 -3.77 0.40
C TRP A 39 -4.10 -3.31 0.64
N ASN A 40 -3.18 -3.65 -0.24
CA ASN A 40 -1.77 -3.28 -0.15
C ASN A 40 -1.43 -1.93 -0.80
N TRP A 41 -2.37 -1.35 -1.54
CA TRP A 41 -2.15 -0.11 -2.30
C TRP A 41 -1.56 1.05 -1.47
N PRO A 42 -1.98 1.32 -0.22
CA PRO A 42 -1.40 2.40 0.57
C PRO A 42 0.09 2.18 0.89
N ALA A 43 0.50 0.92 1.10
CA ALA A 43 1.89 0.56 1.38
C ALA A 43 2.75 0.69 0.10
N GLU A 44 2.26 0.16 -1.02
CA GLU A 44 2.92 0.28 -2.33
C GLU A 44 3.07 1.75 -2.74
N HIS A 45 2.02 2.55 -2.59
CA HIS A 45 2.08 3.98 -2.91
C HIS A 45 3.12 4.73 -2.06
N ARG A 46 3.28 4.35 -0.80
CA ARG A 46 4.31 4.92 0.06
C ARG A 46 5.72 4.57 -0.41
N VAL A 47 5.95 3.31 -0.75
CA VAL A 47 7.24 2.86 -1.28
C VAL A 47 7.55 3.54 -2.62
N ASN A 48 6.56 3.69 -3.50
CA ASN A 48 6.74 4.44 -4.75
C ASN A 48 7.17 5.89 -4.47
N ARG A 49 6.48 6.61 -3.59
CA ARG A 49 6.84 7.98 -3.20
C ARG A 49 8.25 8.09 -2.62
N PHE A 50 8.67 7.07 -1.88
CA PHE A 50 10.02 7.00 -1.34
C PHE A 50 11.04 6.91 -2.47
N PHE A 51 10.90 5.94 -3.38
CA PHE A 51 11.84 5.78 -4.49
C PHE A 51 11.79 6.93 -5.49
N GLU A 52 10.63 7.51 -5.76
CA GLU A 52 10.51 8.73 -6.57
C GLU A 52 11.38 9.88 -6.01
N ALA A 53 11.41 10.04 -4.68
CA ALA A 53 12.25 11.05 -4.04
C ALA A 53 13.75 10.69 -4.13
N VAL A 54 14.11 9.41 -3.97
CA VAL A 54 15.49 8.92 -4.13
C VAL A 54 15.98 9.12 -5.57
N GLU A 55 15.17 8.75 -6.55
CA GLU A 55 15.46 8.92 -7.98
C GLU A 55 15.63 10.40 -8.36
N ALA A 56 14.82 11.27 -7.76
CA ALA A 56 14.94 12.72 -7.89
C ALA A 56 16.15 13.31 -7.14
N LYS A 57 16.90 12.48 -6.39
CA LYS A 57 18.02 12.88 -5.52
C LYS A 57 17.62 13.81 -4.38
N ASP A 58 16.35 13.86 -4.05
CA ASP A 58 15.81 14.61 -2.91
C ASP A 58 15.85 13.73 -1.66
N MET A 59 17.06 13.54 -1.11
CA MET A 59 17.28 12.67 0.04
C MET A 59 16.57 13.17 1.29
N ALA A 60 16.38 14.48 1.43
CA ALA A 60 15.66 15.05 2.56
C ALA A 60 14.17 14.68 2.53
N LYS A 61 13.55 14.77 1.36
CA LYS A 61 12.18 14.32 1.13
C LYS A 61 12.05 12.80 1.28
N ALA A 62 12.99 12.04 0.73
CA ALA A 62 13.01 10.58 0.87
C ALA A 62 13.05 10.16 2.34
N TYR A 63 13.88 10.81 3.16
CA TYR A 63 13.96 10.55 4.60
C TYR A 63 12.67 10.94 5.34
N GLY A 64 12.02 12.01 4.93
CA GLY A 64 10.69 12.38 5.45
C GLY A 64 9.61 11.34 5.13
N VAL A 65 9.63 10.78 3.92
CA VAL A 65 8.74 9.67 3.54
C VAL A 65 9.06 8.40 4.32
N TRP A 66 10.36 8.08 4.50
CA TRP A 66 10.84 6.93 5.29
C TRP A 66 10.28 6.96 6.71
N ASN A 67 10.41 8.09 7.38
CA ASN A 67 9.95 8.26 8.77
C ASN A 67 8.47 8.63 8.89
N ASN A 68 7.76 8.80 7.79
CA ASN A 68 6.40 9.35 7.75
C ASN A 68 6.28 10.71 8.45
N ASP A 69 7.30 11.54 8.30
CA ASP A 69 7.39 12.85 8.93
C ASP A 69 7.99 13.88 7.96
N PRO A 70 7.18 14.72 7.32
CA PRO A 70 7.68 15.75 6.41
C PRO A 70 8.48 16.86 7.13
N ASN A 71 8.32 16.96 8.45
CA ASN A 71 8.97 17.99 9.28
C ASN A 71 10.09 17.41 10.17
N TRP A 72 10.66 16.27 9.82
CA TRP A 72 11.68 15.57 10.60
C TRP A 72 12.86 16.44 11.03
N GLN A 73 13.18 17.48 10.26
CA GLN A 73 14.27 18.43 10.55
C GLN A 73 14.03 19.24 11.82
N GLN A 74 12.77 19.36 12.27
CA GLN A 74 12.42 20.10 13.49
C GLN A 74 12.63 19.26 14.76
N HIS A 75 12.73 17.92 14.61
CA HIS A 75 12.92 16.99 15.72
C HIS A 75 13.90 15.86 15.40
N PRO A 76 15.14 16.18 15.02
CA PRO A 76 16.12 15.19 14.53
C PRO A 76 16.49 14.13 15.58
N GLN A 77 16.33 14.45 16.87
CA GLN A 77 16.62 13.52 17.97
C GLN A 77 15.65 12.32 18.03
N GLN A 78 14.46 12.47 17.46
CA GLN A 78 13.47 11.41 17.40
C GLN A 78 13.93 10.23 16.54
N TYR A 79 14.83 10.48 15.60
CA TYR A 79 15.33 9.50 14.63
C TYR A 79 16.78 9.10 14.89
N SER A 80 17.19 9.08 16.16
CA SER A 80 18.57 8.77 16.56
C SER A 80 19.02 7.34 16.23
N SER A 81 18.08 6.39 16.11
CA SER A 81 18.36 4.99 15.76
C SER A 81 18.74 4.81 14.27
N TYR A 82 18.22 5.65 13.39
CA TYR A 82 18.56 5.65 11.97
C TYR A 82 18.69 7.09 11.47
N LYS A 83 19.88 7.63 11.63
CA LYS A 83 20.16 9.05 11.37
C LYS A 83 20.17 9.37 9.88
N TYR A 84 19.84 10.60 9.54
CA TYR A 84 19.85 11.08 8.16
C TYR A 84 21.18 10.82 7.42
N GLY A 85 22.33 11.01 8.10
CA GLY A 85 23.63 10.73 7.49
C GLY A 85 23.80 9.25 7.08
N THR A 86 23.38 8.32 7.93
CA THR A 86 23.39 6.88 7.62
C THR A 86 22.44 6.57 6.47
N PHE A 87 21.24 7.14 6.51
CA PHE A 87 20.25 7.02 5.45
C PHE A 87 20.80 7.46 4.08
N VAL A 88 21.52 8.58 4.02
CA VAL A 88 22.13 9.07 2.77
C VAL A 88 23.23 8.12 2.26
N VAL A 89 23.95 7.45 3.14
CA VAL A 89 24.95 6.44 2.75
C VAL A 89 24.22 5.21 2.16
N ASP A 90 23.17 4.75 2.81
CA ASP A 90 22.45 3.51 2.42
C ASP A 90 21.65 3.68 1.13
N TRP A 91 21.11 4.86 0.86
CA TRP A 91 20.19 5.11 -0.26
C TRP A 91 20.71 6.11 -1.29
N GLY A 92 21.80 6.78 -1.00
CA GLY A 92 22.40 7.77 -1.89
C GLY A 92 23.29 7.16 -2.97
N GLN A 93 24.03 8.02 -3.63
CA GLN A 93 24.88 7.65 -4.76
C GLN A 93 26.03 6.68 -4.37
N SER A 94 26.43 6.70 -3.11
CA SER A 94 27.48 5.81 -2.56
C SER A 94 26.94 4.49 -1.98
N SER A 95 25.66 4.23 -2.11
CA SER A 95 25.04 2.99 -1.65
C SER A 95 25.53 1.76 -2.45
N ASP A 96 25.32 0.56 -1.93
CA ASP A 96 25.60 -0.71 -2.62
C ASP A 96 24.80 -0.84 -3.93
N TRP A 97 23.69 -0.12 -4.04
CA TRP A 97 22.88 -0.04 -5.26
C TRP A 97 23.47 0.92 -6.29
N GLY A 98 24.41 1.80 -5.91
CA GLY A 98 24.82 2.95 -6.66
C GLY A 98 23.70 3.98 -6.76
N GLN A 99 23.73 4.83 -7.77
CA GLN A 99 22.62 5.76 -8.00
C GLN A 99 21.37 4.98 -8.41
N ILE A 100 20.30 5.09 -7.61
CA ILE A 100 19.00 4.52 -7.95
C ILE A 100 18.33 5.44 -8.96
N THR A 101 17.99 4.89 -10.13
CA THR A 101 17.40 5.61 -11.27
C THR A 101 16.06 5.04 -11.69
N SER A 102 15.71 3.85 -11.20
CA SER A 102 14.43 3.21 -11.46
C SER A 102 14.10 2.20 -10.38
N HIS A 103 12.83 2.06 -10.07
CA HIS A 103 12.30 1.04 -9.17
C HIS A 103 11.09 0.35 -9.80
N HIS A 104 10.84 -0.88 -9.39
CA HIS A 104 9.64 -1.62 -9.78
C HIS A 104 9.20 -2.50 -8.62
N ILE A 105 7.97 -2.34 -8.16
CA ILE A 105 7.39 -3.20 -7.13
C ILE A 105 7.00 -4.53 -7.76
N VAL A 106 7.60 -5.61 -7.28
CA VAL A 106 7.38 -6.97 -7.79
C VAL A 106 6.44 -7.78 -6.92
N MET A 107 6.33 -7.42 -5.63
CA MET A 107 5.41 -8.09 -4.72
C MET A 107 5.06 -7.21 -3.52
N ALA A 108 3.88 -7.47 -2.96
CA ALA A 108 3.41 -6.86 -1.72
C ALA A 108 2.66 -7.92 -0.92
N LYS A 109 3.07 -8.14 0.33
CA LYS A 109 2.45 -9.13 1.22
C LYS A 109 2.22 -8.54 2.60
N GLY A 110 0.96 -8.46 3.00
CA GLY A 110 0.59 -8.13 4.38
C GLY A 110 1.04 -9.23 5.34
N THR A 111 1.75 -8.87 6.41
CA THR A 111 2.21 -9.79 7.45
C THR A 111 2.09 -9.12 8.81
N GLY A 112 1.30 -9.70 9.71
CA GLY A 112 1.18 -9.20 11.08
C GLY A 112 0.77 -7.73 11.16
N SER A 113 1.67 -6.87 11.62
CA SER A 113 1.42 -5.44 11.86
C SER A 113 1.72 -4.52 10.68
N GLY A 114 2.18 -5.07 9.53
CA GLY A 114 2.56 -4.25 8.39
C GLY A 114 2.55 -5.01 7.06
N THR A 115 3.26 -4.45 6.08
CA THR A 115 3.34 -5.02 4.73
C THR A 115 4.78 -5.09 4.27
N VAL A 116 5.21 -6.25 3.80
CA VAL A 116 6.50 -6.43 3.12
C VAL A 116 6.32 -6.11 1.65
N ILE A 117 7.18 -5.26 1.13
CA ILE A 117 7.20 -4.85 -0.29
C ILE A 117 8.54 -5.25 -0.88
N GLY A 118 8.51 -6.10 -1.91
CA GLY A 118 9.68 -6.42 -2.73
C GLY A 118 9.82 -5.45 -3.88
N VAL A 119 11.00 -4.87 -4.03
CA VAL A 119 11.27 -3.84 -5.04
C VAL A 119 12.55 -4.17 -5.79
N GLU A 120 12.46 -4.27 -7.10
CA GLU A 120 13.62 -4.32 -7.99
C GLU A 120 14.14 -2.90 -8.25
N LEU A 121 15.46 -2.72 -8.04
CA LEU A 121 16.14 -1.45 -8.23
C LEU A 121 17.06 -1.53 -9.46
N ASN A 122 17.06 -0.50 -10.29
CA ASN A 122 17.94 -0.39 -11.46
C ASN A 122 17.84 -1.62 -12.39
N LYS A 123 16.65 -2.23 -12.50
CA LYS A 123 16.38 -3.45 -13.29
C LYS A 123 17.22 -4.67 -12.86
N ARG A 124 17.72 -4.68 -11.63
CA ARG A 124 18.38 -5.85 -11.03
C ARG A 124 17.33 -6.88 -10.65
N LYS A 125 17.54 -8.14 -11.01
CA LYS A 125 16.59 -9.23 -10.75
C LYS A 125 16.49 -9.67 -9.27
N MET A 126 17.35 -9.15 -8.40
CA MET A 126 17.26 -9.40 -6.97
C MET A 126 16.49 -8.25 -6.30
N PRO A 127 15.27 -8.50 -5.82
CA PRO A 127 14.50 -7.48 -5.13
C PRO A 127 15.10 -7.16 -3.76
N THR A 128 15.02 -5.90 -3.37
CA THR A 128 15.20 -5.49 -1.97
C THR A 128 13.85 -5.51 -1.28
N PHE A 129 13.83 -5.89 -0.01
CA PHE A 129 12.58 -6.00 0.76
C PHE A 129 12.48 -4.88 1.78
N LEU A 130 11.42 -4.11 1.67
CA LEU A 130 11.06 -3.06 2.61
C LEU A 130 9.87 -3.47 3.45
N TRP A 131 9.85 -2.97 4.67
CA TRP A 131 8.74 -3.08 5.59
C TRP A 131 7.99 -1.76 5.68
N VAL A 132 6.67 -1.81 5.57
CA VAL A 132 5.79 -0.67 5.82
C VAL A 132 4.99 -0.97 7.09
N GLU A 133 5.27 -0.24 8.16
CA GLU A 133 4.56 -0.41 9.43
C GLU A 133 3.08 -0.03 9.29
N GLY A 134 2.20 -0.89 9.77
CA GLY A 134 0.76 -0.72 9.61
C GLY A 134 0.19 0.48 10.37
N LYS A 135 0.72 0.78 11.55
CA LYS A 135 0.24 1.88 12.42
C LYS A 135 0.90 3.20 12.09
N THR A 136 2.23 3.25 12.14
CA THR A 136 3.01 4.48 11.98
C THR A 136 3.23 4.85 10.53
N LYS A 137 3.05 3.90 9.61
CA LYS A 137 3.33 4.06 8.18
C LYS A 137 4.79 4.40 7.88
N GLN A 138 5.68 4.17 8.83
CA GLN A 138 7.11 4.28 8.63
C GLN A 138 7.63 3.15 7.75
N LEU A 139 8.65 3.44 6.98
CA LEU A 139 9.40 2.46 6.22
C LEU A 139 10.54 1.89 7.08
N GLY A 140 10.92 0.68 6.78
CA GLY A 140 12.05 0.00 7.38
C GLY A 140 12.60 -1.08 6.45
N PHE A 141 13.74 -1.63 6.80
CA PHE A 141 14.22 -2.84 6.14
C PHE A 141 13.38 -4.02 6.61
N SER A 142 13.01 -4.89 5.68
CA SER A 142 12.22 -6.06 6.06
C SER A 142 13.07 -7.05 6.86
N PRO A 143 12.56 -7.55 7.99
CA PRO A 143 13.22 -8.64 8.72
C PRO A 143 13.04 -9.99 8.03
N VAL A 144 12.20 -10.07 7.00
CA VAL A 144 11.83 -11.29 6.27
C VAL A 144 12.04 -11.06 4.78
N GLU A 145 12.80 -11.93 4.15
CA GLU A 145 12.85 -12.04 2.69
C GLU A 145 11.74 -12.99 2.25
N LEU A 146 10.94 -12.54 1.31
CA LEU A 146 9.91 -13.40 0.70
C LEU A 146 10.54 -14.16 -0.45
N GLU A 147 10.21 -15.44 -0.59
CA GLU A 147 10.57 -16.21 -1.77
C GLU A 147 9.87 -15.60 -3.00
N TYR A 148 10.66 -15.35 -4.03
CA TYR A 148 10.27 -14.69 -5.27
C TYR A 148 10.33 -15.68 -6.45
#